data_83b199ad468e2f161b2dccf7224f6672
#
_entry.id   83b199ad468e2f161b2dccf7224f6672
#
_cell.length_a   1.000
_cell.length_b   1.000
_cell.length_c   1.000
_cell.angle_alpha   90.00
_cell.angle_beta   90.00
_cell.angle_gamma   90.00
#
_symmetry.space_group_name_H-M   'P 1'
#
loop_
_entity.id
_entity.type
_entity.pdbx_description
1 polymer ?
#
loop_
_entity_poly.entity_id
_entity_poly.type
_entity_poly.pdbx_seq_one_letter_code
_entity_poly.pdbx_strand_id
1 'polypeptide(L)'
;MPLPLLLFDCDGTLVDSEPLLAEEMARGLNTVGLPFASSDYLGEFRGARFRRIVAELQTRYGEVDADRLNHMEQTMRANLADRLANELTTIPGARESLDALSRYPSAVVSNGPETKIRTALNATGLSHYFAHRLFSGYTANCWKPEPCLHLHAASIMGFAAKDCIAIDDALVGVQAALQAGMTVIHLN
;
A
#
# COMPACT_ATOMS: atom_id res chain seq x y z
N MET A 1 1.91 0.53 31.42
CA MET A 1 2.31 1.35 30.27
C MET A 1 1.16 1.32 29.26
N PRO A 2 0.83 2.43 28.58
CA PRO A 2 -0.16 2.40 27.51
C PRO A 2 0.27 1.43 26.41
N LEU A 3 -0.70 0.82 25.72
CA LEU A 3 -0.42 -0.07 24.59
C LEU A 3 0.08 0.75 23.40
N PRO A 4 1.09 0.26 22.66
CA PRO A 4 1.57 0.94 21.45
C PRO A 4 0.50 0.96 20.35
N LEU A 5 0.56 1.97 19.48
CA LEU A 5 -0.21 2.00 18.24
C LEU A 5 0.42 1.07 17.20
N LEU A 6 -0.38 0.20 16.59
CA LEU A 6 0.05 -0.67 15.49
C LEU A 6 -0.34 -0.02 14.15
N LEU A 7 0.64 0.20 13.29
CA LEU A 7 0.47 0.76 11.96
C LEU A 7 0.79 -0.32 10.92
N PHE A 8 -0.25 -0.85 10.31
CA PHE A 8 -0.13 -1.92 9.32
C PHE A 8 -0.06 -1.35 7.89
N ASP A 9 0.86 -1.82 7.07
CA ASP A 9 0.68 -1.72 5.64
C ASP A 9 -0.53 -2.56 5.19
N CYS A 10 -0.98 -2.34 3.96
CA CYS A 10 -2.12 -3.05 3.40
C CYS A 10 -1.69 -4.17 2.45
N ASP A 11 -1.02 -3.77 1.37
CA ASP A 11 -0.69 -4.63 0.23
C ASP A 11 0.55 -5.48 0.54
N GLY A 12 0.45 -6.81 0.53
CA GLY A 12 1.54 -7.71 0.91
C GLY A 12 1.68 -7.95 2.42
N THR A 13 1.00 -7.15 3.24
CA THR A 13 1.00 -7.28 4.71
C THR A 13 -0.33 -7.85 5.24
N LEU A 14 -1.45 -7.27 4.86
CA LEU A 14 -2.79 -7.71 5.26
C LEU A 14 -3.49 -8.51 4.17
N VAL A 15 -3.32 -8.10 2.92
CA VAL A 15 -3.98 -8.68 1.75
C VAL A 15 -2.98 -9.03 0.66
N ASP A 16 -3.22 -10.15 -0.02
CA ASP A 16 -2.37 -10.66 -1.12
C ASP A 16 -2.77 -10.02 -2.46
N SER A 17 -2.65 -8.70 -2.52
CA SER A 17 -3.04 -7.91 -3.69
C SER A 17 -1.93 -7.73 -4.72
N GLU A 18 -0.70 -8.03 -4.38
CA GLU A 18 0.46 -7.74 -5.23
C GLU A 18 0.47 -8.49 -6.56
N PRO A 19 0.11 -9.79 -6.63
CA PRO A 19 -0.01 -10.48 -7.92
C PRO A 19 -1.02 -9.83 -8.85
N LEU A 20 -2.21 -9.49 -8.32
CA LEU A 20 -3.28 -8.84 -9.09
C LEU A 20 -2.84 -7.45 -9.58
N LEU A 21 -2.22 -6.67 -8.72
CA LEU A 21 -1.68 -5.35 -9.04
C LEU A 21 -0.58 -5.44 -10.11
N ALA A 22 0.36 -6.36 -9.95
CA ALA A 22 1.46 -6.57 -10.90
C ALA A 22 0.95 -6.92 -12.29
N GLU A 23 -0.05 -7.81 -12.39
CA GLU A 23 -0.67 -8.19 -13.66
C GLU A 23 -1.40 -7.03 -14.32
N GLU A 24 -2.21 -6.26 -13.58
CA GLU A 24 -2.92 -5.12 -14.14
C GLU A 24 -1.97 -3.97 -14.54
N MET A 25 -0.90 -3.75 -13.78
CA MET A 25 0.15 -2.81 -14.17
C MET A 25 0.84 -3.25 -15.48
N ALA A 26 1.24 -4.51 -15.58
CA ALA A 26 1.86 -5.04 -16.78
C ALA A 26 0.93 -4.89 -17.98
N ARG A 27 -0.35 -5.28 -17.84
CA ARG A 27 -1.35 -5.13 -18.89
C ARG A 27 -1.49 -3.67 -19.33
N GLY A 28 -1.71 -2.75 -18.38
CA GLY A 28 -1.92 -1.33 -18.68
C GLY A 28 -0.70 -0.67 -19.32
N LEU A 29 0.48 -0.78 -18.71
CA LEU A 29 1.70 -0.11 -19.16
C LEU A 29 2.12 -0.56 -20.57
N ASN A 30 1.97 -1.84 -20.90
CA ASN A 30 2.27 -2.34 -22.24
C ASN A 30 1.33 -1.74 -23.32
N THR A 31 0.07 -1.40 -23.00
CA THR A 31 -0.84 -0.75 -23.98
C THR A 31 -0.39 0.64 -24.40
N VAL A 32 0.38 1.31 -23.56
CA VAL A 32 0.89 2.66 -23.84
C VAL A 32 2.35 2.67 -24.33
N GLY A 33 2.94 1.49 -24.54
CA GLY A 33 4.29 1.35 -25.05
C GLY A 33 5.39 1.45 -23.99
N LEU A 34 5.06 1.26 -22.74
CA LEU A 34 6.02 1.13 -21.64
C LEU A 34 6.17 -0.36 -21.31
N PRO A 35 7.25 -1.04 -21.77
CA PRO A 35 7.47 -2.46 -21.51
C PRO A 35 7.54 -2.73 -20.00
N PHE A 36 6.70 -3.64 -19.51
CA PHE A 36 6.62 -3.98 -18.11
C PHE A 36 6.09 -5.40 -17.94
N ALA A 37 6.74 -6.18 -17.10
CA ALA A 37 6.28 -7.51 -16.71
C ALA A 37 5.85 -7.50 -15.22
N SER A 38 4.98 -8.44 -14.84
CA SER A 38 4.58 -8.60 -13.44
C SER A 38 5.78 -8.84 -12.52
N SER A 39 6.80 -9.56 -13.02
CA SER A 39 8.06 -9.78 -12.31
C SER A 39 8.84 -8.50 -11.99
N ASP A 40 8.71 -7.46 -12.83
CA ASP A 40 9.39 -6.18 -12.61
C ASP A 40 8.81 -5.48 -11.40
N TYR A 41 7.47 -5.52 -11.23
CA TYR A 41 6.82 -5.00 -10.04
C TYR A 41 7.33 -5.70 -8.78
N LEU A 42 7.26 -7.03 -8.76
CA LEU A 42 7.61 -7.83 -7.59
C LEU A 42 9.11 -7.75 -7.24
N GLY A 43 9.97 -7.59 -8.25
CA GLY A 43 11.43 -7.54 -8.06
C GLY A 43 12.00 -6.15 -7.79
N GLU A 44 11.47 -5.10 -8.45
CA GLU A 44 12.09 -3.77 -8.42
C GLU A 44 11.19 -2.70 -7.79
N PHE A 45 9.86 -2.80 -7.97
CA PHE A 45 8.94 -1.71 -7.68
C PHE A 45 7.94 -2.00 -6.55
N ARG A 46 8.14 -3.07 -5.81
CA ARG A 46 7.24 -3.48 -4.72
C ARG A 46 7.00 -2.34 -3.73
N GLY A 47 5.74 -2.02 -3.49
CA GLY A 47 5.34 -0.93 -2.60
C GLY A 47 5.56 0.49 -3.16
N ALA A 48 6.14 0.62 -4.36
CA ALA A 48 6.38 1.93 -4.95
C ALA A 48 5.08 2.61 -5.43
N ARG A 49 5.05 3.93 -5.35
CA ARG A 49 3.97 4.75 -5.91
C ARG A 49 3.94 4.60 -7.44
N PHE A 50 2.73 4.41 -8.02
CA PHE A 50 2.54 4.21 -9.47
C PHE A 50 3.23 5.28 -10.33
N ARG A 51 3.10 6.57 -10.00
CA ARG A 51 3.72 7.67 -10.74
C ARG A 51 5.26 7.62 -10.73
N ARG A 52 5.87 7.05 -9.69
CA ARG A 52 7.32 6.82 -9.65
C ARG A 52 7.72 5.72 -10.64
N ILE A 53 6.94 4.65 -10.71
CA ILE A 53 7.16 3.55 -11.68
C ILE A 53 7.09 4.11 -13.09
N VAL A 54 6.03 4.86 -13.41
CA VAL A 54 5.87 5.50 -14.73
C VAL A 54 7.04 6.40 -15.07
N ALA A 55 7.48 7.27 -14.17
CA ALA A 55 8.62 8.18 -14.40
C ALA A 55 9.90 7.41 -14.74
N GLU A 56 10.16 6.32 -14.00
CA GLU A 56 11.31 5.45 -14.26
C GLU A 56 11.23 4.78 -15.64
N LEU A 57 10.05 4.25 -15.99
CA LEU A 57 9.85 3.60 -17.28
C LEU A 57 9.95 4.60 -18.45
N GLN A 58 9.42 5.81 -18.30
CA GLN A 58 9.58 6.86 -19.31
C GLN A 58 11.04 7.28 -19.50
N THR A 59 11.83 7.30 -18.43
CA THR A 59 13.28 7.52 -18.52
C THR A 59 13.98 6.42 -19.33
N ARG A 60 13.55 5.16 -19.19
CA ARG A 60 14.15 4.00 -19.88
C ARG A 60 13.68 3.86 -21.33
N TYR A 61 12.40 4.14 -21.60
CA TYR A 61 11.73 3.74 -22.85
C TYR A 61 11.13 4.91 -23.65
N GLY A 62 11.18 6.13 -23.12
CA GLY A 62 10.65 7.33 -23.76
C GLY A 62 9.33 7.80 -23.17
N GLU A 63 9.02 9.08 -23.44
CA GLU A 63 7.83 9.75 -22.92
C GLU A 63 6.55 9.20 -23.56
N VAL A 64 5.50 9.17 -22.76
CA VAL A 64 4.14 8.82 -23.18
C VAL A 64 3.26 10.05 -23.02
N ASP A 65 2.38 10.26 -23.99
CA ASP A 65 1.37 11.33 -23.93
C ASP A 65 0.56 11.28 -22.63
N ALA A 66 0.40 12.44 -22.00
CA ALA A 66 -0.17 12.53 -20.66
C ALA A 66 -1.66 12.09 -20.61
N ASP A 67 -2.45 12.40 -21.65
CA ASP A 67 -3.86 12.02 -21.71
C ASP A 67 -4.01 10.50 -21.90
N ARG A 68 -3.17 9.94 -22.76
CA ARG A 68 -3.10 8.49 -22.99
C ARG A 68 -2.70 7.75 -21.71
N LEU A 69 -1.72 8.28 -20.97
CA LEU A 69 -1.28 7.70 -19.70
C LEU A 69 -2.39 7.79 -18.62
N ASN A 70 -3.06 8.93 -18.53
CA ASN A 70 -4.17 9.11 -17.59
C ASN A 70 -5.34 8.18 -17.89
N HIS A 71 -5.72 8.02 -19.16
CA HIS A 71 -6.77 7.09 -19.56
C HIS A 71 -6.42 5.63 -19.22
N MET A 72 -5.18 5.23 -19.52
CA MET A 72 -4.67 3.90 -19.16
C MET A 72 -4.71 3.68 -17.63
N GLU A 73 -4.23 4.67 -16.84
CA GLU A 73 -4.25 4.56 -15.37
C GLU A 73 -5.67 4.39 -14.83
N GLN A 74 -6.65 5.15 -15.36
CA GLN A 74 -8.05 5.02 -14.96
C GLN A 74 -8.62 3.63 -15.27
N THR A 75 -8.36 3.13 -16.48
CA THR A 75 -8.81 1.79 -16.91
C THR A 75 -8.17 0.70 -16.05
N MET A 76 -6.86 0.77 -15.84
CA MET A 76 -6.12 -0.16 -14.98
C MET A 76 -6.68 -0.18 -13.55
N ARG A 77 -6.97 1.00 -12.98
CA ARG A 77 -7.53 1.10 -11.62
C ARG A 77 -8.95 0.52 -11.53
N ALA A 78 -9.77 0.72 -12.55
CA ALA A 78 -11.12 0.14 -12.60
C ALA A 78 -11.05 -1.40 -12.66
N ASN A 79 -10.24 -1.95 -13.58
CA ASN A 79 -10.05 -3.39 -13.68
C ASN A 79 -9.49 -4.00 -12.39
N LEU A 80 -8.49 -3.34 -11.78
CA LEU A 80 -7.93 -3.78 -10.51
C LEU A 80 -8.99 -3.76 -9.40
N ALA A 81 -9.85 -2.75 -9.33
CA ALA A 81 -10.92 -2.69 -8.33
C ALA A 81 -11.88 -3.88 -8.44
N ASP A 82 -12.27 -4.25 -9.67
CA ASP A 82 -13.12 -5.40 -9.92
C ASP A 82 -12.45 -6.72 -9.51
N ARG A 83 -11.16 -6.87 -9.83
CA ARG A 83 -10.38 -8.05 -9.44
C ARG A 83 -10.20 -8.14 -7.92
N LEU A 84 -9.86 -7.03 -7.26
CA LEU A 84 -9.73 -6.99 -5.81
C LEU A 84 -11.05 -7.35 -5.10
N ALA A 85 -12.19 -6.97 -5.66
CA ALA A 85 -13.49 -7.30 -5.08
C ALA A 85 -13.84 -8.81 -5.17
N ASN A 86 -13.30 -9.52 -6.17
CA ASN A 86 -13.71 -10.88 -6.49
C ASN A 86 -12.63 -11.95 -6.25
N GLU A 87 -11.34 -11.59 -6.34
CA GLU A 87 -10.23 -12.55 -6.34
C GLU A 87 -9.31 -12.40 -5.11
N LEU A 88 -9.41 -11.28 -4.37
CA LEU A 88 -8.48 -10.95 -3.30
C LEU A 88 -8.60 -11.87 -2.09
N THR A 89 -7.47 -12.31 -1.58
CA THR A 89 -7.36 -13.08 -0.33
C THR A 89 -6.54 -12.33 0.72
N THR A 90 -6.62 -12.75 1.97
CA THR A 90 -5.74 -12.25 3.02
C THR A 90 -4.36 -12.91 2.93
N ILE A 91 -3.33 -12.20 3.38
CA ILE A 91 -2.04 -12.84 3.68
C ILE A 91 -2.29 -13.93 4.75
N PRO A 92 -1.69 -15.12 4.61
CA PRO A 92 -1.81 -16.19 5.61
C PRO A 92 -1.42 -15.70 7.00
N GLY A 93 -2.27 -15.93 7.99
CA GLY A 93 -2.05 -15.50 9.38
C GLY A 93 -2.43 -14.06 9.69
N ALA A 94 -2.81 -13.24 8.70
CA ALA A 94 -3.17 -11.84 8.93
C ALA A 94 -4.40 -11.70 9.84
N ARG A 95 -5.46 -12.46 9.58
CA ARG A 95 -6.69 -12.43 10.38
C ARG A 95 -6.44 -12.88 11.82
N GLU A 96 -5.75 -14.00 11.99
CA GLU A 96 -5.41 -14.56 13.29
C GLU A 96 -4.54 -13.60 14.12
N SER A 97 -3.62 -12.90 13.44
CA SER A 97 -2.80 -11.86 14.08
C SER A 97 -3.64 -10.66 14.53
N LEU A 98 -4.56 -10.19 13.68
CA LEU A 98 -5.46 -9.09 14.03
C LEU A 98 -6.38 -9.43 15.20
N ASP A 99 -6.91 -10.67 15.25
CA ASP A 99 -7.71 -11.16 16.37
C ASP A 99 -6.90 -11.16 17.68
N ALA A 100 -5.68 -11.69 17.64
CA ALA A 100 -4.78 -11.75 18.80
C ALA A 100 -4.36 -10.34 19.27
N LEU A 101 -4.26 -9.39 18.35
CA LEU A 101 -3.85 -8.01 18.61
C LEU A 101 -5.04 -7.04 18.79
N SER A 102 -6.27 -7.53 18.87
CA SER A 102 -7.50 -6.72 18.90
C SER A 102 -7.58 -5.67 20.03
N ARG A 103 -6.85 -5.89 21.11
CA ARG A 103 -6.75 -4.92 22.22
C ARG A 103 -5.86 -3.71 21.94
N TYR A 104 -5.02 -3.78 20.89
CA TYR A 104 -4.11 -2.69 20.53
C TYR A 104 -4.81 -1.69 19.61
N PRO A 105 -4.64 -0.38 19.81
CA PRO A 105 -5.06 0.60 18.83
C PRO A 105 -4.29 0.32 17.53
N SER A 106 -5.01 0.30 16.42
CA SER A 106 -4.44 -0.06 15.12
C SER A 106 -4.98 0.82 14.01
N ALA A 107 -4.17 1.04 12.98
CA ALA A 107 -4.53 1.75 11.75
C ALA A 107 -3.81 1.16 10.54
N VAL A 108 -4.31 1.47 9.34
CA VAL A 108 -3.66 1.13 8.07
C VAL A 108 -2.92 2.34 7.52
N VAL A 109 -1.69 2.14 7.04
CA VAL A 109 -0.83 3.16 6.43
C VAL A 109 -0.30 2.65 5.11
N SER A 110 -0.85 3.11 3.98
CA SER A 110 -0.55 2.57 2.65
C SER A 110 -0.25 3.65 1.61
N ASN A 111 0.63 3.35 0.67
CA ASN A 111 0.88 4.18 -0.51
C ASN A 111 -0.26 4.16 -1.54
N GLY A 112 -1.23 3.24 -1.39
CA GLY A 112 -2.38 3.12 -2.28
C GLY A 112 -3.45 4.20 -2.05
N PRO A 113 -4.34 4.43 -3.04
CA PRO A 113 -5.51 5.27 -2.85
C PRO A 113 -6.44 4.71 -1.77
N GLU A 114 -7.09 5.58 -1.01
CA GLU A 114 -7.99 5.16 0.08
C GLU A 114 -9.13 4.25 -0.42
N THR A 115 -9.67 4.53 -1.61
CA THR A 115 -10.71 3.68 -2.24
C THR A 115 -10.23 2.24 -2.45
N LYS A 116 -8.97 2.05 -2.91
CA LYS A 116 -8.36 0.72 -3.05
C LYS A 116 -8.23 0.02 -1.70
N ILE A 117 -7.72 0.72 -0.68
CA ILE A 117 -7.59 0.17 0.68
C ILE A 117 -8.95 -0.30 1.20
N ARG A 118 -9.99 0.52 1.06
CA ARG A 118 -11.37 0.17 1.48
C ARG A 118 -11.90 -1.04 0.72
N THR A 119 -11.75 -1.10 -0.60
CA THR A 119 -12.17 -2.24 -1.42
C THR A 119 -11.47 -3.51 -0.94
N ALA A 120 -10.16 -3.48 -0.75
CA ALA A 120 -9.37 -4.62 -0.31
C ALA A 120 -9.80 -5.13 1.08
N LEU A 121 -9.94 -4.24 2.05
CA LEU A 121 -10.35 -4.62 3.40
C LEU A 121 -11.81 -5.12 3.45
N ASN A 122 -12.70 -4.56 2.64
CA ASN A 122 -14.09 -5.04 2.56
C ASN A 122 -14.16 -6.43 1.90
N ALA A 123 -13.48 -6.63 0.78
CA ALA A 123 -13.47 -7.91 0.06
C ALA A 123 -12.94 -9.05 0.93
N THR A 124 -11.95 -8.77 1.78
CA THR A 124 -11.33 -9.76 2.68
C THR A 124 -11.99 -9.83 4.06
N GLY A 125 -12.99 -8.98 4.35
CA GLY A 125 -13.67 -8.94 5.63
C GLY A 125 -12.82 -8.36 6.77
N LEU A 126 -11.74 -7.63 6.47
CA LEU A 126 -10.85 -7.03 7.48
C LEU A 126 -11.26 -5.60 7.90
N SER A 127 -12.23 -4.99 7.24
CA SER A 127 -12.60 -3.58 7.46
C SER A 127 -13.02 -3.29 8.92
N HIS A 128 -13.62 -4.25 9.62
CA HIS A 128 -14.09 -4.06 10.99
C HIS A 128 -12.95 -3.85 12.01
N TYR A 129 -11.73 -4.33 11.73
CA TYR A 129 -10.57 -4.12 12.62
C TYR A 129 -10.10 -2.66 12.62
N PHE A 130 -10.29 -1.95 11.50
CA PHE A 130 -9.70 -0.61 11.30
C PHE A 130 -10.72 0.53 11.26
N ALA A 131 -11.98 0.25 10.89
CA ALA A 131 -13.06 1.25 10.73
C ALA A 131 -12.62 2.41 9.81
N HIS A 132 -12.46 3.62 10.37
CA HIS A 132 -12.05 4.82 9.64
C HIS A 132 -10.55 5.14 9.76
N ARG A 133 -9.78 4.30 10.42
CA ARG A 133 -8.35 4.52 10.69
C ARG A 133 -7.50 4.05 9.50
N LEU A 134 -7.72 4.69 8.35
CA LEU A 134 -7.04 4.42 7.09
C LEU A 134 -6.27 5.67 6.66
N PHE A 135 -4.96 5.54 6.47
CA PHE A 135 -4.08 6.62 6.07
C PHE A 135 -3.47 6.28 4.71
N SER A 136 -3.90 7.02 3.70
CA SER A 136 -3.48 6.86 2.31
C SER A 136 -2.45 7.92 1.94
N GLY A 137 -1.41 7.53 1.22
CA GLY A 137 -0.45 8.47 0.66
C GLY A 137 -1.10 9.52 -0.24
N TYR A 138 -2.17 9.17 -0.96
CA TYR A 138 -2.91 10.10 -1.82
C TYR A 138 -3.69 11.14 -1.01
N THR A 139 -4.35 10.75 0.07
CA THR A 139 -5.11 11.67 0.92
C THR A 139 -4.17 12.58 1.73
N ALA A 140 -3.06 12.03 2.22
CA ALA A 140 -2.07 12.77 3.00
C ALA A 140 -1.11 13.60 2.12
N ASN A 141 -1.11 13.37 0.81
CA ASN A 141 -0.10 13.88 -0.14
C ASN A 141 1.35 13.61 0.31
N CYS A 142 1.56 12.40 0.82
CA CYS A 142 2.82 11.97 1.37
C CYS A 142 2.95 10.44 1.27
N TRP A 143 4.05 9.94 0.73
CA TRP A 143 4.25 8.53 0.40
C TRP A 143 5.51 7.97 1.05
N LYS A 144 5.48 6.69 1.42
CA LYS A 144 6.67 5.89 1.71
C LYS A 144 7.62 5.94 0.50
N PRO A 145 8.93 6.08 0.65
CA PRO A 145 9.73 5.91 1.88
C PRO A 145 9.85 7.17 2.77
N GLU A 146 9.18 8.28 2.45
CA GLU A 146 9.20 9.46 3.30
C GLU A 146 8.47 9.16 4.63
N PRO A 147 8.96 9.69 5.78
CA PRO A 147 8.39 9.38 7.09
C PRO A 147 7.04 10.06 7.36
N CYS A 148 6.68 11.05 6.57
CA CYS A 148 5.56 11.95 6.83
C CYS A 148 4.20 11.24 6.89
N LEU A 149 3.98 10.15 6.13
CA LEU A 149 2.72 9.40 6.18
C LEU A 149 2.54 8.68 7.53
N HIS A 150 3.60 8.05 8.03
CA HIS A 150 3.60 7.40 9.35
C HIS A 150 3.45 8.42 10.48
N LEU A 151 4.16 9.56 10.41
CA LEU A 151 4.05 10.66 11.38
C LEU A 151 2.64 11.27 11.38
N HIS A 152 2.03 11.44 10.21
CA HIS A 152 0.66 11.90 10.08
C HIS A 152 -0.32 10.92 10.75
N ALA A 153 -0.20 9.62 10.48
CA ALA A 153 -1.04 8.60 11.09
C ALA A 153 -0.90 8.60 12.62
N ALA A 154 0.32 8.61 13.15
CA ALA A 154 0.59 8.67 14.58
C ALA A 154 -0.03 9.92 15.23
N SER A 155 0.14 11.09 14.61
CA SER A 155 -0.40 12.37 15.09
C SER A 155 -1.94 12.35 15.17
N ILE A 156 -2.61 11.91 14.10
CA ILE A 156 -4.09 11.82 14.07
C ILE A 156 -4.60 10.83 15.12
N MET A 157 -3.87 9.73 15.32
CA MET A 157 -4.21 8.72 16.33
C MET A 157 -3.84 9.13 17.76
N GLY A 158 -3.15 10.26 17.95
CA GLY A 158 -2.77 10.79 19.27
C GLY A 158 -1.58 10.10 19.93
N PHE A 159 -0.66 9.53 19.13
CA PHE A 159 0.52 8.82 19.61
C PHE A 159 1.82 9.53 19.23
N ALA A 160 2.83 9.44 20.07
CA ALA A 160 4.19 9.80 19.69
C ALA A 160 4.78 8.69 18.82
N ALA A 161 5.65 9.03 17.86
CA ALA A 161 6.23 8.06 16.94
C ALA A 161 6.95 6.90 17.65
N LYS A 162 7.67 7.19 18.73
CA LYS A 162 8.37 6.17 19.56
C LYS A 162 7.42 5.15 20.22
N ASP A 163 6.13 5.47 20.34
CA ASP A 163 5.11 4.62 20.93
C ASP A 163 4.29 3.88 19.84
N CYS A 164 4.77 3.90 18.59
CA CYS A 164 4.19 3.22 17.44
C CYS A 164 5.07 2.06 16.99
N ILE A 165 4.42 1.01 16.49
CA ILE A 165 5.05 -0.14 15.83
C ILE A 165 4.46 -0.22 14.42
N ALA A 166 5.31 -0.07 13.41
CA ALA A 166 4.92 -0.27 12.01
C ALA A 166 5.17 -1.72 11.59
N ILE A 167 4.24 -2.28 10.83
CA ILE A 167 4.31 -3.62 10.27
C ILE A 167 4.20 -3.50 8.75
N ASP A 168 5.23 -3.92 8.01
CA ASP A 168 5.32 -3.71 6.57
C ASP A 168 6.20 -4.80 5.93
N ASP A 169 5.86 -5.24 4.74
CA ASP A 169 6.61 -6.25 3.98
C ASP A 169 7.55 -5.62 2.94
N ALA A 170 7.35 -4.33 2.60
CA ALA A 170 8.14 -3.63 1.60
C ALA A 170 9.21 -2.72 2.23
N LEU A 171 10.42 -2.73 1.65
CA LEU A 171 11.53 -1.89 2.13
C LEU A 171 11.20 -0.40 2.19
N VAL A 172 10.36 0.11 1.29
CA VAL A 172 9.94 1.53 1.30
C VAL A 172 9.14 1.87 2.56
N GLY A 173 8.34 0.94 3.07
CA GLY A 173 7.59 1.12 4.31
C GLY A 173 8.47 0.99 5.54
N VAL A 174 9.36 0.01 5.55
CA VAL A 174 10.37 -0.15 6.60
C VAL A 174 11.21 1.12 6.74
N GLN A 175 11.71 1.66 5.63
CA GLN A 175 12.51 2.89 5.62
C GLN A 175 11.70 4.09 6.15
N ALA A 176 10.46 4.26 5.70
CA ALA A 176 9.58 5.34 6.16
C ALA A 176 9.36 5.30 7.68
N ALA A 177 9.08 4.12 8.23
CA ALA A 177 8.82 3.96 9.65
C ALA A 177 10.09 4.15 10.51
N LEU A 178 11.24 3.64 10.06
CA LEU A 178 12.52 3.88 10.74
C LEU A 178 12.87 5.38 10.75
N GLN A 179 12.71 6.08 9.63
CA GLN A 179 12.94 7.53 9.55
C GLN A 179 11.95 8.33 10.42
N ALA A 180 10.74 7.80 10.62
CA ALA A 180 9.77 8.37 11.55
C ALA A 180 10.13 8.15 13.04
N GLY A 181 11.15 7.36 13.34
CA GLY A 181 11.55 7.01 14.71
C GLY A 181 10.65 5.97 15.38
N MET A 182 10.02 5.09 14.58
CA MET A 182 9.14 4.03 15.04
C MET A 182 9.89 2.69 15.18
N THR A 183 9.35 1.78 15.99
CA THR A 183 9.73 0.37 15.93
C THR A 183 9.13 -0.26 14.68
N VAL A 184 9.88 -1.15 14.01
CA VAL A 184 9.43 -1.79 12.75
C VAL A 184 9.49 -3.31 12.88
N ILE A 185 8.42 -3.95 12.41
CA ILE A 185 8.37 -5.39 12.13
C ILE A 185 8.31 -5.52 10.61
N HIS A 186 9.41 -6.04 10.03
CA HIS A 186 9.48 -6.36 8.60
C HIS A 186 9.00 -7.78 8.37
N LEU A 187 7.97 -7.94 7.55
CA LEU A 187 7.45 -9.25 7.14
C LEU A 187 8.21 -9.73 5.89
N ASN A 188 8.66 -10.99 5.92
CA ASN A 188 9.37 -11.65 4.81
C ASN A 188 8.54 -12.81 4.26
#